data_bc7ad26dc0fb09764462c695cc6ce4f7
#
_entry.id   bc7ad26dc0fb09764462c695cc6ce4f7
#
_cell.length_a   1.000
_cell.length_b   1.000
_cell.length_c   1.000
_cell.angle_alpha   90.00
_cell.angle_beta   90.00
_cell.angle_gamma   90.00
#
_symmetry.space_group_name_H-M   'P 1'
#
loop_
_entity.id
_entity.type
_entity.pdbx_description
1 polymer ?
#
loop_
_entity_poly.entity_id
_entity_poly.type
_entity_poly.pdbx_seq_one_letter_code
_entity_poly.pdbx_strand_id
1 'polypeptide(L)'
;MSTDKIKEEIVKKEEQKKVARKKEDKKYLIIMIVLFAVSAVGGFLIGWGMRKLEKSGFSFPDISDNFIETVTYLMPAIFFGINLIFLIFGLVFISKARKQYELWDGEDEDFADKIEEKVGIPFSLSSVLMVINMFLFAVCVNLDMQVELDKSTEKVIMLINLIVFIFSFVVIFIVQKKALDLTKDMNPEKEGSLYDVKFAEKWENSCDEAQKLMVYKAAKTAFTAMTSMCMTLWVVCLIGDMFMGFGLVPVTLVSIIWITGIISYLVACAKLEKAKNNI
;
A
#
# COMPACT_ATOMS: atom_id res chain seq x y z
N MET A 1 -20.92 -43.17 16.86
CA MET A 1 -20.67 -42.57 15.53
C MET A 1 -19.16 -42.70 15.29
N SER A 2 -18.72 -43.38 14.25
CA SER A 2 -17.31 -43.76 14.06
C SER A 2 -16.43 -42.55 13.88
N THR A 3 -15.26 -42.50 14.52
CA THR A 3 -14.25 -41.43 14.46
C THR A 3 -13.85 -41.09 13.02
N ASP A 4 -13.98 -42.06 12.11
CA ASP A 4 -13.68 -41.86 10.67
C ASP A 4 -14.73 -40.98 9.96
N LYS A 5 -16.01 -41.07 10.34
CA LYS A 5 -17.06 -40.21 9.77
C LYS A 5 -16.86 -38.74 10.18
N ILE A 6 -16.40 -38.48 11.40
CA ILE A 6 -16.13 -37.13 11.90
C ILE A 6 -14.92 -36.52 11.15
N LYS A 7 -13.87 -37.33 10.92
CA LYS A 7 -12.70 -36.89 10.13
C LYS A 7 -13.07 -36.54 8.66
N GLU A 8 -13.90 -37.37 8.04
CA GLU A 8 -14.37 -37.12 6.66
C GLU A 8 -15.23 -35.86 6.55
N GLU A 9 -16.04 -35.58 7.57
CA GLU A 9 -16.86 -34.37 7.61
C GLU A 9 -16.03 -33.08 7.83
N ILE A 10 -14.98 -33.17 8.64
CA ILE A 10 -14.01 -32.06 8.85
C ILE A 10 -13.25 -31.77 7.55
N VAL A 11 -12.72 -32.79 6.89
CA VAL A 11 -12.00 -32.64 5.62
C VAL A 11 -12.90 -32.03 4.53
N LYS A 12 -14.15 -32.50 4.41
CA LYS A 12 -15.13 -31.89 3.48
C LYS A 12 -15.45 -30.43 3.78
N LYS A 13 -15.56 -30.06 5.06
CA LYS A 13 -15.79 -28.67 5.47
C LYS A 13 -14.58 -27.79 5.15
N GLU A 14 -13.37 -28.29 5.33
CA GLU A 14 -12.14 -27.57 4.96
C GLU A 14 -11.98 -27.38 3.45
N GLU A 15 -12.30 -28.41 2.67
CA GLU A 15 -12.31 -28.30 1.19
C GLU A 15 -13.35 -27.30 0.70
N GLN A 16 -14.57 -27.31 1.28
CA GLN A 16 -15.60 -26.34 0.95
C GLN A 16 -15.18 -24.91 1.32
N LYS A 17 -14.52 -24.72 2.47
CA LYS A 17 -13.95 -23.42 2.86
C LYS A 17 -12.85 -22.97 1.89
N LYS A 18 -11.95 -23.87 1.47
CA LYS A 18 -10.90 -23.57 0.48
C LYS A 18 -11.47 -23.17 -0.89
N VAL A 19 -12.52 -23.85 -1.34
CA VAL A 19 -13.19 -23.53 -2.62
C VAL A 19 -13.93 -22.20 -2.54
N ALA A 20 -14.64 -21.92 -1.43
CA ALA A 20 -15.30 -20.65 -1.20
C ALA A 20 -14.31 -19.48 -1.16
N ARG A 21 -13.16 -19.65 -0.46
CA ARG A 21 -12.06 -18.64 -0.43
C ARG A 21 -11.51 -18.35 -1.83
N LYS A 22 -11.22 -19.39 -2.63
CA LYS A 22 -10.75 -19.20 -4.02
C LYS A 22 -11.74 -18.43 -4.89
N LYS A 23 -13.03 -18.63 -4.67
CA LYS A 23 -14.10 -17.94 -5.43
C LYS A 23 -14.22 -16.47 -5.02
N GLU A 24 -14.08 -16.17 -3.74
CA GLU A 24 -14.01 -14.80 -3.21
C GLU A 24 -12.76 -14.08 -3.72
N ASP A 25 -11.58 -14.69 -3.61
CA ASP A 25 -10.32 -14.14 -4.10
C ASP A 25 -10.40 -13.73 -5.57
N LYS A 26 -11.05 -14.57 -6.41
CA LYS A 26 -11.23 -14.29 -7.83
C LYS A 26 -12.17 -13.10 -8.08
N LYS A 27 -13.23 -12.97 -7.29
CA LYS A 27 -14.16 -11.82 -7.37
C LYS A 27 -13.46 -10.51 -7.02
N TYR A 28 -12.68 -10.50 -5.93
CA TYR A 28 -11.97 -9.30 -5.48
C TYR A 28 -10.80 -8.93 -6.40
N LEU A 29 -10.11 -9.90 -7.00
CA LEU A 29 -9.12 -9.64 -8.03
C LEU A 29 -9.72 -8.85 -9.20
N ILE A 30 -10.92 -9.23 -9.66
CA ILE A 30 -11.63 -8.50 -10.72
C ILE A 30 -11.95 -7.07 -10.30
N ILE A 31 -12.45 -6.88 -9.06
CA ILE A 31 -12.75 -5.54 -8.52
C ILE A 31 -11.49 -4.68 -8.48
N MET A 32 -10.36 -5.25 -8.04
CA MET A 32 -9.07 -4.55 -7.99
C MET A 32 -8.61 -4.13 -9.39
N ILE A 33 -8.73 -5.01 -10.39
CA ILE A 33 -8.39 -4.69 -11.79
C ILE A 33 -9.28 -3.55 -12.31
N VAL A 34 -10.57 -3.57 -12.00
CA VAL A 34 -11.50 -2.50 -12.41
C VAL A 34 -11.15 -1.17 -11.73
N LEU A 35 -10.85 -1.17 -10.42
CA LEU A 35 -10.40 0.02 -9.71
C LEU A 35 -9.11 0.59 -10.27
N PHE A 36 -8.16 -0.29 -10.62
CA PHE A 36 -6.91 0.11 -11.27
C PHE A 36 -7.15 0.74 -12.64
N ALA A 37 -8.03 0.16 -13.45
CA ALA A 37 -8.40 0.70 -14.75
C ALA A 37 -9.08 2.07 -14.64
N VAL A 38 -10.00 2.25 -13.67
CA VAL A 38 -10.65 3.55 -13.41
C VAL A 38 -9.65 4.60 -12.95
N SER A 39 -8.70 4.22 -12.07
CA SER A 39 -7.63 5.12 -11.61
C SER A 39 -6.69 5.51 -12.75
N ALA A 40 -6.35 4.58 -13.65
CA ALA A 40 -5.52 4.85 -14.82
C ALA A 40 -6.19 5.84 -15.79
N VAL A 41 -7.49 5.67 -16.05
CA VAL A 41 -8.26 6.61 -16.88
C VAL A 41 -8.35 7.99 -16.21
N GLY A 42 -8.60 8.05 -14.90
CA GLY A 42 -8.62 9.30 -14.13
C GLY A 42 -7.27 10.02 -14.15
N GLY A 43 -6.18 9.28 -13.94
CA GLY A 43 -4.82 9.80 -14.02
C GLY A 43 -4.46 10.33 -15.42
N PHE A 44 -4.88 9.63 -16.47
CA PHE A 44 -4.69 10.07 -17.85
C PHE A 44 -5.41 11.40 -18.14
N LEU A 45 -6.66 11.55 -17.68
CA LEU A 45 -7.43 12.78 -17.87
C LEU A 45 -6.82 13.96 -17.10
N ILE A 46 -6.33 13.73 -15.88
CA ILE A 46 -5.64 14.75 -15.07
C ILE A 46 -4.31 15.12 -15.73
N GLY A 47 -3.51 14.15 -16.17
CA GLY A 47 -2.24 14.40 -16.85
C GLY A 47 -2.40 15.15 -18.18
N TRP A 48 -3.45 14.85 -18.93
CA TRP A 48 -3.78 15.59 -20.15
C TRP A 48 -4.17 17.06 -19.85
N GLY A 49 -4.94 17.28 -18.76
CA GLY A 49 -5.28 18.60 -18.27
C GLY A 49 -4.06 19.41 -17.80
N MET A 50 -3.14 18.78 -17.09
CA MET A 50 -1.88 19.39 -16.61
C MET A 50 -0.96 19.80 -17.78
N ARG A 51 -0.81 18.95 -18.81
CA ARG A 51 -0.07 19.31 -20.04
C ARG A 51 -0.65 20.55 -20.76
N LYS A 52 -1.94 20.77 -20.63
CA LYS A 52 -2.60 21.96 -21.19
C LYS A 52 -2.28 23.23 -20.39
N LEU A 53 -2.11 23.09 -19.07
CA LEU A 53 -1.70 24.16 -18.15
C LEU A 53 -0.21 24.51 -18.31
N GLU A 54 0.65 23.53 -18.52
CA GLU A 54 2.09 23.71 -18.76
C GLU A 54 2.35 24.51 -20.04
N LYS A 55 1.58 24.27 -21.10
CA LYS A 55 1.62 25.09 -22.33
C LYS A 55 1.21 26.56 -22.11
N SER A 56 0.68 26.91 -20.93
CA SER A 56 0.30 28.30 -20.56
C SER A 56 1.37 29.04 -19.76
N GLY A 57 2.61 28.49 -19.60
CA GLY A 57 3.76 29.25 -19.09
C GLY A 57 4.23 28.91 -17.67
N PHE A 58 3.91 27.71 -17.16
CA PHE A 58 4.38 27.25 -15.85
C PHE A 58 5.73 26.52 -15.97
N SER A 59 6.83 27.09 -15.42
CA SER A 59 8.17 26.46 -15.43
C SER A 59 8.72 26.30 -14.01
N PHE A 60 9.40 25.15 -13.77
CA PHE A 60 10.18 24.90 -12.57
C PHE A 60 11.62 25.44 -12.72
N PRO A 61 12.39 25.68 -11.61
CA PRO A 61 13.74 26.20 -11.67
C PRO A 61 14.71 25.25 -12.40
N ASP A 62 15.62 25.85 -13.19
CA ASP A 62 16.58 25.17 -14.06
C ASP A 62 17.55 24.26 -13.29
N ILE A 63 17.39 22.96 -13.44
CA ILE A 63 18.41 21.94 -13.13
C ILE A 63 19.13 21.65 -14.46
N SER A 64 20.46 21.47 -14.42
CA SER A 64 21.26 21.18 -15.63
C SER A 64 20.66 20.03 -16.44
N ASP A 65 20.38 20.27 -17.73
CA ASP A 65 19.76 19.32 -18.66
C ASP A 65 20.50 17.98 -18.70
N ASN A 66 21.82 18.00 -18.70
CA ASN A 66 22.67 16.79 -18.66
C ASN A 66 22.44 15.94 -17.40
N PHE A 67 22.16 16.57 -16.25
CA PHE A 67 21.86 15.85 -15.01
C PHE A 67 20.49 15.19 -15.10
N ILE A 68 19.48 15.92 -15.55
CA ILE A 68 18.11 15.41 -15.71
C ILE A 68 18.11 14.24 -16.70
N GLU A 69 18.80 14.37 -17.83
CA GLU A 69 18.94 13.32 -18.83
C GLU A 69 19.58 12.05 -18.24
N THR A 70 20.71 12.18 -17.54
CA THR A 70 21.38 11.04 -16.89
C THR A 70 20.48 10.35 -15.88
N VAL A 71 19.78 11.12 -15.05
CA VAL A 71 18.85 10.58 -14.05
C VAL A 71 17.67 9.87 -14.73
N THR A 72 17.14 10.41 -15.81
CA THR A 72 16.04 9.80 -16.58
C THR A 72 16.41 8.40 -17.07
N TYR A 73 17.62 8.21 -17.60
CA TYR A 73 18.11 6.87 -18.02
C TYR A 73 18.35 5.91 -16.86
N LEU A 74 18.77 6.40 -15.69
CA LEU A 74 19.08 5.56 -14.53
C LEU A 74 17.84 5.19 -13.69
N MET A 75 16.81 6.03 -13.69
CA MET A 75 15.63 5.84 -12.83
C MET A 75 14.92 4.50 -13.00
N PRO A 76 14.71 3.96 -14.21
CA PRO A 76 14.08 2.65 -14.37
C PRO A 76 14.88 1.53 -13.69
N ALA A 77 16.22 1.59 -13.77
CA ALA A 77 17.10 0.60 -13.15
C ALA A 77 17.10 0.72 -11.62
N ILE A 78 17.13 1.94 -11.09
CA ILE A 78 17.03 2.21 -9.64
C ILE A 78 15.68 1.72 -9.11
N PHE A 79 14.61 2.05 -9.80
CA PHE A 79 13.25 1.65 -9.43
C PHE A 79 13.10 0.12 -9.42
N PHE A 80 13.57 -0.55 -10.47
CA PHE A 80 13.59 -2.01 -10.53
C PHE A 80 14.45 -2.62 -9.42
N GLY A 81 15.65 -2.09 -9.19
CA GLY A 81 16.60 -2.56 -8.18
C GLY A 81 16.02 -2.52 -6.76
N ILE A 82 15.35 -1.43 -6.39
CA ILE A 82 14.68 -1.28 -5.08
C ILE A 82 13.66 -2.41 -4.88
N ASN A 83 12.82 -2.66 -5.88
CA ASN A 83 11.79 -3.69 -5.79
C ASN A 83 12.39 -5.10 -5.77
N LEU A 84 13.45 -5.36 -6.52
CA LEU A 84 14.14 -6.65 -6.51
C LEU A 84 14.79 -6.93 -5.16
N ILE A 85 15.47 -5.94 -4.57
CA ILE A 85 16.07 -6.05 -3.24
C ILE A 85 14.98 -6.34 -2.19
N PHE A 86 13.85 -5.63 -2.27
CA PHE A 86 12.74 -5.85 -1.35
C PHE A 86 12.12 -7.24 -1.52
N LEU A 87 11.97 -7.73 -2.75
CA LEU A 87 11.48 -9.08 -3.01
C LEU A 87 12.37 -10.14 -2.35
N ILE A 88 13.68 -10.05 -2.56
CA ILE A 88 14.65 -10.98 -1.96
C ILE A 88 14.59 -10.91 -0.43
N PHE A 89 14.62 -9.69 0.13
CA PHE A 89 14.50 -9.47 1.57
C PHE A 89 13.22 -10.10 2.13
N GLY A 90 12.05 -9.79 1.55
CA GLY A 90 10.76 -10.29 2.00
C GLY A 90 10.67 -11.80 1.94
N LEU A 91 11.11 -12.41 0.84
CA LEU A 91 11.10 -13.86 0.69
C LEU A 91 12.05 -14.56 1.67
N VAL A 92 13.22 -14.00 1.94
CA VAL A 92 14.18 -14.54 2.92
C VAL A 92 13.61 -14.48 4.33
N PHE A 93 13.01 -13.35 4.73
CA PHE A 93 12.40 -13.22 6.07
C PHE A 93 11.23 -14.16 6.26
N ILE A 94 10.32 -14.24 5.30
CA ILE A 94 9.16 -15.14 5.36
C ILE A 94 9.60 -16.61 5.35
N SER A 95 10.60 -16.98 4.55
CA SER A 95 11.12 -18.34 4.53
C SER A 95 11.77 -18.74 5.85
N LYS A 96 12.48 -17.82 6.50
CA LYS A 96 13.05 -18.06 7.85
C LYS A 96 11.95 -18.19 8.89
N ALA A 97 10.92 -17.35 8.84
CA ALA A 97 9.76 -17.43 9.73
C ALA A 97 9.03 -18.78 9.54
N ARG A 98 8.82 -19.21 8.29
CA ARG A 98 8.17 -20.49 8.00
C ARG A 98 8.94 -21.70 8.53
N LYS A 99 10.27 -21.71 8.40
CA LYS A 99 11.10 -22.76 9.00
C LYS A 99 10.99 -22.78 10.51
N GLN A 100 10.85 -21.64 11.17
CA GLN A 100 10.64 -21.56 12.61
C GLN A 100 9.24 -22.05 12.99
N TYR A 101 8.21 -21.71 12.20
CA TYR A 101 6.87 -22.23 12.38
C TYR A 101 6.80 -23.76 12.29
N GLU A 102 7.54 -24.37 11.36
CA GLU A 102 7.63 -25.84 11.23
C GLU A 102 8.32 -26.51 12.42
N LEU A 103 9.10 -25.78 13.21
CA LEU A 103 9.76 -26.25 14.43
C LEU A 103 8.98 -25.93 15.71
N TRP A 104 7.93 -25.12 15.61
CA TRP A 104 7.12 -24.73 16.74
C TRP A 104 6.20 -25.88 17.18
N ASP A 105 6.19 -26.13 18.49
CA ASP A 105 5.39 -27.20 19.12
C ASP A 105 3.91 -26.83 19.33
N GLY A 106 3.55 -25.57 19.11
CA GLY A 106 2.19 -25.05 19.31
C GLY A 106 1.90 -24.56 20.72
N GLU A 107 2.83 -24.67 21.66
CA GLU A 107 2.62 -24.31 23.08
C GLU A 107 3.44 -23.08 23.53
N ASP A 108 4.64 -22.86 22.97
CA ASP A 108 5.53 -21.75 23.33
C ASP A 108 5.05 -20.44 22.68
N GLU A 109 4.36 -19.60 23.46
CA GLU A 109 3.85 -18.28 23.02
C GLU A 109 4.99 -17.30 22.71
N ASP A 110 6.07 -17.28 23.48
CA ASP A 110 7.23 -16.39 23.23
C ASP A 110 7.91 -16.74 21.88
N PHE A 111 7.87 -17.99 21.48
CA PHE A 111 8.40 -18.42 20.20
C PHE A 111 7.45 -18.05 19.05
N ALA A 112 6.15 -18.16 19.25
CA ALA A 112 5.13 -17.73 18.31
C ALA A 112 5.24 -16.21 18.03
N ASP A 113 5.36 -15.38 19.06
CA ASP A 113 5.53 -13.93 18.95
C ASP A 113 6.75 -13.56 18.09
N LYS A 114 7.87 -14.25 18.26
CA LYS A 114 9.09 -14.03 17.45
C LYS A 114 8.88 -14.40 15.96
N ILE A 115 8.05 -15.38 15.67
CA ILE A 115 7.69 -15.73 14.29
C ILE A 115 6.78 -14.64 13.71
N GLU A 116 5.77 -14.19 14.46
CA GLU A 116 4.86 -13.13 14.04
C GLU A 116 5.59 -11.81 13.78
N GLU A 117 6.54 -11.42 14.63
CA GLU A 117 7.37 -10.23 14.42
C GLU A 117 8.13 -10.33 13.09
N LYS A 118 8.76 -11.48 12.79
CA LYS A 118 9.49 -11.69 11.53
C LYS A 118 8.59 -11.64 10.30
N VAL A 119 7.35 -12.10 10.40
CA VAL A 119 6.37 -12.01 9.32
C VAL A 119 5.82 -10.60 9.19
N GLY A 120 5.61 -9.92 10.31
CA GLY A 120 5.10 -8.56 10.37
C GLY A 120 6.02 -7.52 9.71
N ILE A 121 7.35 -7.70 9.81
CA ILE A 121 8.33 -6.76 9.22
C ILE A 121 8.16 -6.61 7.70
N PRO A 122 8.28 -7.66 6.87
CA PRO A 122 8.12 -7.52 5.42
C PRO A 122 6.69 -7.10 5.03
N PHE A 123 5.67 -7.52 5.79
CA PHE A 123 4.30 -7.09 5.56
C PHE A 123 4.13 -5.58 5.74
N SER A 124 4.62 -5.02 6.84
CA SER A 124 4.55 -3.58 7.13
C SER A 124 5.39 -2.76 6.17
N LEU A 125 6.62 -3.20 5.87
CA LEU A 125 7.50 -2.52 4.92
C LEU A 125 6.94 -2.52 3.50
N SER A 126 6.16 -3.53 3.10
CA SER A 126 5.50 -3.55 1.80
C SER A 126 4.50 -2.41 1.62
N SER A 127 3.82 -2.00 2.69
CA SER A 127 2.90 -0.86 2.68
C SER A 127 3.63 0.47 2.48
N VAL A 128 4.80 0.62 3.13
CA VAL A 128 5.68 1.80 2.93
C VAL A 128 6.24 1.81 1.51
N LEU A 129 6.72 0.65 1.02
CA LEU A 129 7.24 0.51 -0.33
C LEU A 129 6.20 0.84 -1.40
N MET A 130 4.93 0.53 -1.17
CA MET A 130 3.84 0.90 -2.08
C MET A 130 3.78 2.42 -2.30
N VAL A 131 3.88 3.21 -1.24
CA VAL A 131 3.89 4.67 -1.33
C VAL A 131 5.16 5.18 -2.03
N ILE A 132 6.32 4.57 -1.72
CA ILE A 132 7.59 4.89 -2.37
C ILE A 132 7.50 4.60 -3.88
N ASN A 133 6.93 3.47 -4.28
CA ASN A 133 6.76 3.10 -5.69
C ASN A 133 5.84 4.07 -6.45
N MET A 134 4.76 4.54 -5.82
CA MET A 134 3.90 5.60 -6.38
C MET A 134 4.67 6.89 -6.59
N PHE A 135 5.49 7.29 -5.61
CA PHE A 135 6.34 8.47 -5.72
C PHE A 135 7.41 8.31 -6.80
N LEU A 136 8.13 7.18 -6.84
CA LEU A 136 9.15 6.92 -7.86
C LEU A 136 8.56 6.94 -9.28
N PHE A 137 7.39 6.34 -9.45
CA PHE A 137 6.71 6.39 -10.75
C PHE A 137 6.35 7.82 -11.16
N ALA A 138 5.83 8.64 -10.22
CA ALA A 138 5.55 10.04 -10.49
C ALA A 138 6.84 10.83 -10.85
N VAL A 139 7.96 10.53 -10.18
CA VAL A 139 9.27 11.11 -10.53
C VAL A 139 9.70 10.69 -11.94
N CYS A 140 9.59 9.41 -12.30
CA CYS A 140 9.90 8.93 -13.65
C CYS A 140 9.08 9.68 -14.71
N VAL A 141 7.76 9.76 -14.52
CA VAL A 141 6.88 10.49 -15.46
C VAL A 141 7.26 11.97 -15.58
N ASN A 142 7.62 12.60 -14.46
CA ASN A 142 8.04 14.02 -14.48
C ASN A 142 9.36 14.21 -15.22
N LEU A 143 10.34 13.34 -14.99
CA LEU A 143 11.63 13.38 -15.68
C LEU A 143 11.49 13.15 -17.19
N ASP A 144 10.69 12.16 -17.59
CA ASP A 144 10.40 11.87 -19.01
C ASP A 144 9.78 13.09 -19.74
N MET A 145 9.05 13.95 -19.00
CA MET A 145 8.43 15.16 -19.57
C MET A 145 9.40 16.35 -19.67
N GLN A 146 10.50 16.36 -18.91
CA GLN A 146 11.46 17.46 -18.86
C GLN A 146 12.62 17.32 -19.85
N VAL A 147 12.89 16.11 -20.32
CA VAL A 147 14.02 15.83 -21.23
C VAL A 147 13.54 15.84 -22.68
N GLU A 148 14.24 16.60 -23.52
CA GLU A 148 14.03 16.56 -24.97
C GLU A 148 14.75 15.36 -25.60
N LEU A 149 14.16 14.17 -25.46
CA LEU A 149 14.63 12.96 -26.11
C LEU A 149 14.00 12.81 -27.50
N ASP A 150 14.63 12.01 -28.37
CA ASP A 150 13.96 11.59 -29.58
C ASP A 150 12.69 10.78 -29.27
N LYS A 151 11.65 10.95 -30.05
CA LYS A 151 10.32 10.34 -29.80
C LYS A 151 10.34 8.82 -29.67
N SER A 152 11.36 8.15 -30.19
CA SER A 152 11.50 6.70 -30.07
C SER A 152 12.03 6.32 -28.71
N THR A 153 13.07 6.98 -28.22
CA THR A 153 13.71 6.77 -26.92
C THR A 153 12.75 7.15 -25.78
N GLU A 154 12.05 8.29 -25.87
CA GLU A 154 11.02 8.72 -24.91
C GLU A 154 9.97 7.63 -24.69
N LYS A 155 9.40 7.08 -25.78
CA LYS A 155 8.40 6.01 -25.70
C LYS A 155 8.95 4.74 -25.06
N VAL A 156 10.19 4.38 -25.36
CA VAL A 156 10.82 3.17 -24.81
C VAL A 156 11.04 3.33 -23.30
N ILE A 157 11.55 4.46 -22.84
CA ILE A 157 11.78 4.74 -21.40
C ILE A 157 10.45 4.75 -20.66
N MET A 158 9.44 5.44 -21.18
CA MET A 158 8.09 5.46 -20.61
C MET A 158 7.48 4.05 -20.50
N LEU A 159 7.67 3.22 -21.51
CA LEU A 159 7.20 1.83 -21.49
C LEU A 159 7.93 1.00 -20.43
N ILE A 160 9.25 1.15 -20.31
CA ILE A 160 10.05 0.49 -19.29
C ILE A 160 9.59 0.92 -17.88
N ASN A 161 9.41 2.23 -17.63
CA ASN A 161 8.91 2.76 -16.38
C ASN A 161 7.54 2.17 -16.01
N LEU A 162 6.63 2.06 -16.98
CA LEU A 162 5.32 1.44 -16.77
C LEU A 162 5.43 -0.06 -16.42
N ILE A 163 6.30 -0.80 -17.12
CA ILE A 163 6.55 -2.23 -16.84
C ILE A 163 7.12 -2.41 -15.43
N VAL A 164 8.10 -1.60 -15.03
CA VAL A 164 8.69 -1.63 -13.68
C VAL A 164 7.66 -1.27 -12.61
N PHE A 165 6.79 -0.31 -12.89
CA PHE A 165 5.70 0.06 -12.00
C PHE A 165 4.72 -1.10 -11.78
N ILE A 166 4.28 -1.76 -12.84
CA ILE A 166 3.42 -2.96 -12.74
C ILE A 166 4.15 -4.08 -11.99
N PHE A 167 5.42 -4.31 -12.29
CA PHE A 167 6.25 -5.29 -11.58
C PHE A 167 6.31 -5.00 -10.08
N SER A 168 6.39 -3.74 -9.67
CA SER A 168 6.43 -3.35 -8.25
C SER A 168 5.18 -3.80 -7.48
N PHE A 169 4.00 -3.73 -8.07
CA PHE A 169 2.77 -4.27 -7.45
C PHE A 169 2.79 -5.78 -7.33
N VAL A 170 3.32 -6.47 -8.34
CA VAL A 170 3.46 -7.94 -8.28
C VAL A 170 4.38 -8.34 -7.14
N VAL A 171 5.49 -7.63 -6.95
CA VAL A 171 6.44 -7.86 -5.84
C VAL A 171 5.76 -7.68 -4.48
N ILE A 172 5.10 -6.54 -4.29
CA ILE A 172 4.38 -6.24 -3.04
C ILE A 172 3.35 -7.33 -2.76
N PHE A 173 2.55 -7.67 -3.77
CA PHE A 173 1.51 -8.67 -3.67
C PHE A 173 2.05 -10.05 -3.27
N ILE A 174 3.15 -10.50 -3.89
CA ILE A 174 3.79 -11.79 -3.56
C ILE A 174 4.24 -11.81 -2.10
N VAL A 175 4.90 -10.74 -1.63
CA VAL A 175 5.39 -10.64 -0.24
C VAL A 175 4.23 -10.61 0.74
N GLN A 176 3.24 -9.73 0.52
CA GLN A 176 2.06 -9.63 1.39
C GLN A 176 1.26 -10.93 1.46
N LYS A 177 1.05 -11.58 0.31
CA LYS A 177 0.32 -12.84 0.27
C LYS A 177 1.01 -13.93 1.07
N LYS A 178 2.32 -14.11 0.87
CA LYS A 178 3.09 -15.12 1.60
C LYS A 178 3.16 -14.84 3.11
N ALA A 179 3.28 -13.58 3.50
CA ALA A 179 3.23 -13.17 4.90
C ALA A 179 1.85 -13.47 5.51
N LEU A 180 0.77 -13.05 4.84
CA LEU A 180 -0.59 -13.29 5.30
C LEU A 180 -0.93 -14.79 5.38
N ASP A 181 -0.52 -15.57 4.39
CA ASP A 181 -0.75 -17.02 4.40
C ASP A 181 -0.08 -17.68 5.62
N LEU A 182 1.15 -17.30 5.95
CA LEU A 182 1.86 -17.81 7.13
C LEU A 182 1.20 -17.33 8.44
N THR A 183 0.78 -16.06 8.54
CA THR A 183 0.05 -15.58 9.72
C THR A 183 -1.25 -16.35 9.95
N LYS A 184 -1.94 -16.73 8.88
CA LYS A 184 -3.17 -17.54 8.97
C LYS A 184 -2.93 -19.02 9.27
N ASP A 185 -1.78 -19.55 8.86
CA ASP A 185 -1.37 -20.89 9.25
C ASP A 185 -1.13 -20.95 10.77
N MET A 186 -0.55 -19.89 11.36
CA MET A 186 -0.31 -19.74 12.80
C MET A 186 -1.60 -19.45 13.59
N ASN A 187 -2.47 -18.61 13.02
CA ASN A 187 -3.69 -18.10 13.65
C ASN A 187 -4.91 -18.44 12.78
N PRO A 188 -5.46 -19.67 12.86
CA PRO A 188 -6.57 -20.11 11.99
C PRO A 188 -7.86 -19.31 12.13
N GLU A 189 -8.03 -18.61 13.25
CA GLU A 189 -9.17 -17.71 13.51
C GLU A 189 -9.11 -16.42 12.71
N LYS A 190 -7.93 -16.02 12.16
CA LYS A 190 -7.78 -14.81 11.40
C LYS A 190 -8.51 -14.88 10.05
N GLU A 191 -9.41 -13.92 9.83
CA GLU A 191 -10.22 -13.82 8.63
C GLU A 191 -9.75 -12.69 7.72
N GLY A 192 -10.16 -12.73 6.45
CA GLY A 192 -9.83 -11.73 5.44
C GLY A 192 -8.93 -12.27 4.32
N SER A 193 -9.04 -11.69 3.14
CA SER A 193 -8.19 -11.95 1.97
C SER A 193 -7.63 -10.62 1.47
N LEU A 194 -6.38 -10.60 0.97
CA LEU A 194 -5.77 -9.39 0.39
C LEU A 194 -6.59 -8.79 -0.76
N TYR A 195 -7.45 -9.58 -1.37
CA TYR A 195 -8.34 -9.14 -2.46
C TYR A 195 -9.66 -8.56 -1.95
N ASP A 196 -9.94 -8.66 -0.64
CA ASP A 196 -11.20 -8.22 -0.07
C ASP A 196 -11.15 -6.73 0.27
N VAL A 197 -12.06 -5.96 -0.30
CA VAL A 197 -12.23 -4.52 0.04
C VAL A 197 -12.54 -4.34 1.54
N LYS A 198 -13.14 -5.36 2.17
CA LYS A 198 -13.43 -5.41 3.60
C LYS A 198 -12.35 -6.15 4.41
N PHE A 199 -11.14 -6.27 3.87
CA PHE A 199 -10.05 -6.98 4.56
C PHE A 199 -9.84 -6.44 5.98
N ALA A 200 -9.73 -5.11 6.13
CA ALA A 200 -9.49 -4.48 7.42
C ALA A 200 -10.61 -4.78 8.43
N GLU A 201 -11.88 -4.71 8.01
CA GLU A 201 -13.05 -5.01 8.84
C GLU A 201 -13.06 -6.48 9.30
N LYS A 202 -12.83 -7.42 8.37
CA LYS A 202 -12.79 -8.86 8.68
C LYS A 202 -11.61 -9.22 9.58
N TRP A 203 -10.45 -8.62 9.31
CA TRP A 203 -9.26 -8.81 10.13
C TRP A 203 -9.46 -8.30 11.55
N GLU A 204 -9.99 -7.09 11.70
CA GLU A 204 -10.30 -6.49 12.99
C GLU A 204 -11.31 -7.34 13.78
N ASN A 205 -12.38 -7.82 13.13
CA ASN A 205 -13.39 -8.67 13.77
C ASN A 205 -12.82 -10.02 14.24
N SER A 206 -11.76 -10.52 13.61
CA SER A 206 -11.06 -11.74 14.02
C SER A 206 -9.94 -11.51 15.04
N CYS A 207 -9.73 -10.26 15.49
CA CYS A 207 -8.78 -9.92 16.54
C CYS A 207 -9.43 -10.03 17.93
N ASP A 208 -8.64 -10.42 18.93
CA ASP A 208 -9.03 -10.34 20.33
C ASP A 208 -9.07 -8.89 20.84
N GLU A 209 -9.53 -8.68 22.07
CA GLU A 209 -9.69 -7.34 22.64
C GLU A 209 -8.34 -6.64 22.86
N ALA A 210 -7.27 -7.36 23.16
CA ALA A 210 -5.94 -6.80 23.37
C ALA A 210 -5.35 -6.32 22.03
N GLN A 211 -5.48 -7.13 20.98
CA GLN A 211 -5.07 -6.80 19.62
C GLN A 211 -5.85 -5.60 19.07
N LYS A 212 -7.18 -5.55 19.27
CA LYS A 212 -8.01 -4.40 18.90
C LYS A 212 -7.55 -3.13 19.59
N LEU A 213 -7.31 -3.20 20.91
CA LEU A 213 -6.83 -2.05 21.68
C LEU A 213 -5.47 -1.56 21.17
N MET A 214 -4.57 -2.47 20.80
CA MET A 214 -3.27 -2.14 20.20
C MET A 214 -3.44 -1.39 18.88
N VAL A 215 -4.31 -1.90 17.98
CA VAL A 215 -4.61 -1.26 16.69
C VAL A 215 -5.20 0.13 16.89
N TYR A 216 -6.13 0.31 17.83
CA TYR A 216 -6.73 1.64 18.11
C TYR A 216 -5.72 2.64 18.68
N LYS A 217 -4.82 2.21 19.57
CA LYS A 217 -3.74 3.06 20.08
C LYS A 217 -2.76 3.46 18.96
N ALA A 218 -2.40 2.53 18.09
CA ALA A 218 -1.56 2.78 16.94
C ALA A 218 -2.24 3.76 15.96
N ALA A 219 -3.53 3.56 15.66
CA ALA A 219 -4.31 4.44 14.79
C ALA A 219 -4.40 5.87 15.35
N LYS A 220 -4.62 6.02 16.67
CA LYS A 220 -4.59 7.34 17.32
C LYS A 220 -3.23 8.02 17.18
N THR A 221 -2.15 7.29 17.37
CA THR A 221 -0.79 7.82 17.22
C THR A 221 -0.53 8.25 15.77
N ALA A 222 -0.93 7.43 14.80
CA ALA A 222 -0.81 7.72 13.38
C ALA A 222 -1.63 8.97 12.99
N PHE A 223 -2.87 9.10 13.48
CA PHE A 223 -3.70 10.27 13.22
C PHE A 223 -3.07 11.55 13.76
N THR A 224 -2.52 11.50 14.99
CA THR A 224 -1.83 12.65 15.60
C THR A 224 -0.58 13.04 14.80
N ALA A 225 0.23 12.06 14.39
CA ALA A 225 1.42 12.29 13.59
C ALA A 225 1.06 12.89 12.21
N MET A 226 0.03 12.35 11.55
CA MET A 226 -0.44 12.84 10.25
C MET A 226 -0.96 14.29 10.34
N THR A 227 -1.73 14.61 11.38
CA THR A 227 -2.22 15.99 11.61
C THR A 227 -1.07 16.97 11.84
N SER A 228 -0.08 16.59 12.63
CA SER A 228 1.12 17.40 12.86
C SER A 228 1.93 17.59 11.57
N MET A 229 2.05 16.54 10.75
CA MET A 229 2.73 16.63 9.46
C MET A 229 1.98 17.54 8.48
N CYS A 230 0.64 17.46 8.42
CA CYS A 230 -0.15 18.38 7.59
C CYS A 230 0.07 19.84 7.98
N MET A 231 0.11 20.16 9.29
CA MET A 231 0.40 21.51 9.77
C MET A 231 1.81 21.96 9.34
N THR A 232 2.80 21.11 9.50
CA THR A 232 4.19 21.39 9.10
C THR A 232 4.29 21.63 7.60
N LEU A 233 3.71 20.75 6.78
CA LEU A 233 3.73 20.88 5.33
C LEU A 233 2.96 22.10 4.84
N TRP A 234 1.87 22.46 5.52
CA TRP A 234 1.12 23.69 5.22
C TRP A 234 2.00 24.94 5.35
N VAL A 235 2.77 25.02 6.46
CA VAL A 235 3.73 26.11 6.67
C VAL A 235 4.84 26.11 5.61
N VAL A 236 5.40 24.92 5.30
CA VAL A 236 6.44 24.75 4.27
C VAL A 236 5.93 25.21 2.90
N CYS A 237 4.71 24.82 2.52
CA CYS A 237 4.10 25.25 1.25
C CYS A 237 3.90 26.76 1.19
N LEU A 238 3.47 27.38 2.30
CA LEU A 238 3.26 28.83 2.37
C LEU A 238 4.58 29.59 2.25
N ILE A 239 5.63 29.16 2.95
CA ILE A 239 6.97 29.74 2.84
C ILE A 239 7.55 29.50 1.44
N GLY A 240 7.36 28.28 0.88
CA GLY A 240 7.79 27.94 -0.47
C GLY A 240 7.12 28.80 -1.55
N ASP A 241 5.84 29.16 -1.35
CA ASP A 241 5.18 30.08 -2.27
C ASP A 241 5.78 31.50 -2.20
N MET A 242 6.08 31.99 -1.00
CA MET A 242 6.67 33.34 -0.82
C MET A 242 8.08 33.48 -1.43
N PHE A 243 8.92 32.44 -1.40
CA PHE A 243 10.32 32.50 -1.81
C PHE A 243 10.62 31.79 -3.13
N MET A 244 9.85 30.78 -3.50
CA MET A 244 10.09 29.92 -4.66
C MET A 244 8.94 29.90 -5.67
N GLY A 245 7.83 30.55 -5.37
CA GLY A 245 6.69 30.62 -6.27
C GLY A 245 5.96 29.27 -6.47
N PHE A 246 5.80 28.46 -5.42
CA PHE A 246 5.12 27.15 -5.50
C PHE A 246 3.65 27.24 -5.94
N GLY A 247 3.05 28.41 -5.86
CA GLY A 247 1.63 28.62 -6.15
C GLY A 247 0.71 28.00 -5.08
N LEU A 248 -0.58 28.14 -5.29
CA LEU A 248 -1.60 27.70 -4.32
C LEU A 248 -1.87 26.20 -4.34
N VAL A 249 -1.41 25.45 -5.36
CA VAL A 249 -1.75 24.02 -5.53
C VAL A 249 -1.25 23.16 -4.36
N PRO A 250 0.03 23.22 -3.95
CA PRO A 250 0.51 22.39 -2.85
C PRO A 250 -0.20 22.66 -1.53
N VAL A 251 -0.40 23.92 -1.15
CA VAL A 251 -1.09 24.29 0.09
C VAL A 251 -2.56 23.86 0.07
N THR A 252 -3.22 23.94 -1.09
CA THR A 252 -4.60 23.48 -1.28
C THR A 252 -4.71 21.97 -1.08
N LEU A 253 -3.80 21.17 -1.67
CA LEU A 253 -3.79 19.70 -1.53
C LEU A 253 -3.58 19.29 -0.08
N VAL A 254 -2.61 19.89 0.62
CA VAL A 254 -2.38 19.64 2.06
C VAL A 254 -3.61 19.99 2.89
N SER A 255 -4.27 21.11 2.60
CA SER A 255 -5.48 21.54 3.31
C SER A 255 -6.64 20.55 3.10
N ILE A 256 -6.84 20.04 1.88
CA ILE A 256 -7.87 19.04 1.58
C ILE A 256 -7.62 17.74 2.37
N ILE A 257 -6.38 17.24 2.38
CA ILE A 257 -6.03 16.03 3.14
C ILE A 257 -6.31 16.25 4.63
N TRP A 258 -5.90 17.38 5.18
CA TRP A 258 -6.07 17.70 6.59
C TRP A 258 -7.54 17.82 7.00
N ILE A 259 -8.34 18.58 6.23
CA ILE A 259 -9.78 18.75 6.46
C ILE A 259 -10.49 17.38 6.36
N THR A 260 -10.17 16.56 5.36
CA THR A 260 -10.74 15.22 5.20
C THR A 260 -10.49 14.35 6.42
N GLY A 261 -9.26 14.35 6.96
CA GLY A 261 -8.92 13.62 8.17
C GLY A 261 -9.75 14.07 9.38
N ILE A 262 -9.86 15.37 9.61
CA ILE A 262 -10.63 15.94 10.72
C ILE A 262 -12.13 15.61 10.59
N ILE A 263 -12.71 15.80 9.42
CA ILE A 263 -14.14 15.50 9.17
C ILE A 263 -14.41 14.01 9.40
N SER A 264 -13.56 13.13 8.86
CA SER A 264 -13.71 11.68 9.05
C SER A 264 -13.69 11.29 10.53
N TYR A 265 -12.79 11.87 11.31
CA TYR A 265 -12.72 11.65 12.75
C TYR A 265 -13.99 12.14 13.47
N LEU A 266 -14.45 13.34 13.19
CA LEU A 266 -15.66 13.91 13.82
C LEU A 266 -16.92 13.10 13.49
N VAL A 267 -17.06 12.65 12.24
CA VAL A 267 -18.17 11.81 11.80
C VAL A 267 -18.14 10.45 12.51
N ALA A 268 -16.96 9.84 12.66
CA ALA A 268 -16.80 8.58 13.39
C ALA A 268 -17.20 8.74 14.86
N CYS A 269 -16.73 9.79 15.55
CA CYS A 269 -17.11 10.09 16.93
C CYS A 269 -18.63 10.25 17.08
N ALA A 270 -19.28 11.04 16.22
CA ALA A 270 -20.71 11.25 16.26
C ALA A 270 -21.54 9.97 16.04
N LYS A 271 -21.07 9.06 15.16
CA LYS A 271 -21.70 7.75 14.96
C LYS A 271 -21.60 6.85 16.19
N LEU A 272 -20.41 6.81 16.83
CA LEU A 272 -20.17 6.00 18.02
C LEU A 272 -20.99 6.50 19.22
N GLU A 273 -21.09 7.82 19.41
CA GLU A 273 -21.95 8.41 20.45
C GLU A 273 -23.44 8.05 20.25
N LYS A 274 -23.93 8.11 19.01
CA LYS A 274 -25.34 7.72 18.72
C LYS A 274 -25.57 6.24 18.98
N ALA A 275 -24.61 5.37 18.66
CA ALA A 275 -24.74 3.93 18.93
C ALA A 275 -24.79 3.66 20.43
N LYS A 276 -24.00 4.38 21.26
CA LYS A 276 -24.02 4.27 22.71
C LYS A 276 -25.35 4.68 23.33
N ASN A 277 -26.02 5.70 22.77
CA ASN A 277 -27.29 6.22 23.30
C ASN A 277 -28.49 5.35 22.92
N ASN A 278 -28.33 4.36 22.05
CA ASN A 278 -29.35 3.41 21.60
C ASN A 278 -29.26 2.03 22.31
N ILE A 279 -28.34 1.87 23.27
CA ILE A 279 -28.18 0.71 24.16
C ILE A 279 -28.70 1.07 25.54
#